data_3da4addcadc99c94e1e228d81dbf6b01
#
_entry.id   3da4addcadc99c94e1e228d81dbf6b01
#
_cell.length_a   1.000
_cell.length_b   1.000
_cell.length_c   1.000
_cell.angle_alpha   90.00
_cell.angle_beta   90.00
_cell.angle_gamma   90.00
#
_symmetry.space_group_name_H-M   'P 1'
#
loop_
_entity.id
_entity.type
_entity.pdbx_description
1 polymer ?
#
loop_
_entity_poly.entity_id
_entity_poly.type
_entity_poly.pdbx_seq_one_letter_code
_entity_poly.pdbx_strand_id
1 'polypeptide(L)'
;MADGRQEDEGHLLVAIELARRSREKGNHPFGSLLVDATGRVLIEAENTAVAGGDWLGHAEFNLVRDACAKFGPEFLGSCTLYTSTEPCAMCSGAIYWSGIGRVVYALDAKTMMTFVNDVSGSGTLALPCREVFARGGRSVEVSGPHLLAQASAVQEGYWD
;
A
#
# COMPACT_ATOMS: atom_id res chain seq x y z
N MET A 1 10.69 -3.18 22.47
CA MET A 1 11.61 -2.92 21.35
C MET A 1 11.61 -4.01 20.29
N ALA A 2 11.47 -5.28 20.64
CA ALA A 2 11.08 -6.33 19.69
C ALA A 2 9.62 -6.17 19.19
N ASP A 3 8.90 -5.38 19.90
CA ASP A 3 7.45 -5.18 19.80
C ASP A 3 6.98 -4.48 18.52
N GLY A 4 7.62 -3.39 18.13
CA GLY A 4 7.18 -2.60 16.98
C GLY A 4 7.30 -3.30 15.64
N ARG A 5 8.34 -4.11 15.45
CA ARG A 5 8.51 -4.90 14.23
C ARG A 5 7.50 -6.03 14.14
N GLN A 6 7.23 -6.69 15.25
CA GLN A 6 6.25 -7.77 15.31
C GLN A 6 4.83 -7.25 15.07
N GLU A 7 4.52 -6.07 15.59
CA GLU A 7 3.25 -5.38 15.33
C GLU A 7 3.10 -4.99 13.85
N ASP A 8 4.14 -4.41 13.27
CA ASP A 8 4.18 -4.09 11.84
C ASP A 8 3.96 -5.33 10.97
N GLU A 9 4.64 -6.43 11.27
CA GLU A 9 4.47 -7.69 10.54
C GLU A 9 3.05 -8.25 10.68
N GLY A 10 2.43 -8.13 11.85
CA GLY A 10 1.04 -8.53 12.08
C GLY A 10 0.07 -7.76 11.18
N HIS A 11 0.20 -6.46 11.08
CA HIS A 11 -0.62 -5.64 10.21
C HIS A 11 -0.33 -5.89 8.72
N LEU A 12 0.94 -6.12 8.36
CA LEU A 12 1.29 -6.47 6.98
C LEU A 12 0.70 -7.82 6.54
N LEU A 13 0.59 -8.80 7.43
CA LEU A 13 -0.10 -10.06 7.13
C LEU A 13 -1.58 -9.81 6.78
N VAL A 14 -2.23 -8.87 7.45
CA VAL A 14 -3.60 -8.46 7.11
C VAL A 14 -3.63 -7.80 5.73
N ALA A 15 -2.69 -6.92 5.41
CA ALA A 15 -2.60 -6.31 4.08
C ALA A 15 -2.40 -7.34 2.97
N ILE A 16 -1.57 -8.36 3.21
CA ILE A 16 -1.34 -9.47 2.27
C ILE A 16 -2.60 -10.31 2.11
N GLU A 17 -3.34 -10.56 3.18
CA GLU A 17 -4.63 -11.27 3.10
C GLU A 17 -5.67 -10.46 2.31
N LEU A 18 -5.72 -9.16 2.46
CA LEU A 18 -6.57 -8.27 1.64
C LEU A 18 -6.18 -8.34 0.17
N ALA A 19 -4.88 -8.41 -0.14
CA ALA A 19 -4.39 -8.61 -1.50
C ALA A 19 -4.86 -9.95 -2.09
N ARG A 20 -4.81 -11.03 -1.30
CA ARG A 20 -5.31 -12.35 -1.70
C ARG A 20 -6.81 -12.31 -2.02
N ARG A 21 -7.60 -11.66 -1.17
CA ARG A 21 -9.05 -11.50 -1.40
C ARG A 21 -9.36 -10.67 -2.64
N SER A 22 -8.58 -9.61 -2.87
CA SER A 22 -8.69 -8.78 -4.08
C SER A 22 -8.49 -9.64 -5.34
N ARG A 23 -7.45 -10.45 -5.35
CA ARG A 23 -7.17 -11.40 -6.44
C ARG A 23 -8.32 -12.39 -6.66
N GLU A 24 -8.87 -12.96 -5.59
CA GLU A 24 -10.00 -13.91 -5.69
C GLU A 24 -11.25 -13.28 -6.28
N LYS A 25 -11.43 -11.97 -6.11
CA LYS A 25 -12.52 -11.20 -6.70
C LYS A 25 -12.26 -10.78 -8.14
N GLY A 26 -11.12 -11.15 -8.71
CA GLY A 26 -10.74 -10.79 -10.08
C GLY A 26 -10.04 -9.44 -10.20
N ASN A 27 -9.68 -8.79 -9.11
CA ASN A 27 -8.90 -7.55 -9.10
C ASN A 27 -7.41 -7.82 -8.93
N HIS A 28 -6.59 -6.79 -9.13
CA HIS A 28 -5.16 -6.89 -8.91
C HIS A 28 -4.85 -7.23 -7.45
N PRO A 29 -3.80 -8.03 -7.16
CA PRO A 29 -3.51 -8.54 -5.81
C PRO A 29 -2.83 -7.49 -4.92
N PHE A 30 -3.59 -6.49 -4.49
CA PHE A 30 -3.12 -5.42 -3.61
C PHE A 30 -4.13 -5.14 -2.51
N GLY A 31 -3.63 -4.93 -1.30
CA GLY A 31 -4.43 -4.65 -0.12
C GLY A 31 -3.72 -3.69 0.82
N SER A 32 -4.50 -2.89 1.54
CA SER A 32 -4.00 -1.88 2.46
C SER A 32 -4.91 -1.72 3.67
N LEU A 33 -4.35 -1.29 4.79
CA LEU A 33 -5.13 -0.91 5.97
C LEU A 33 -4.54 0.33 6.64
N LEU A 34 -5.41 1.10 7.30
CA LEU A 34 -5.04 2.25 8.10
C LEU A 34 -5.19 1.90 9.58
N VAL A 35 -4.16 2.18 10.36
CA VAL A 35 -4.07 1.87 11.79
C VAL A 35 -3.77 3.15 12.56
N ASP A 36 -4.49 3.38 13.66
CA ASP A 36 -4.24 4.53 14.52
C ASP A 36 -3.04 4.31 15.48
N ALA A 37 -2.70 5.35 16.23
CA ALA A 37 -1.58 5.32 17.17
C ALA A 37 -1.73 4.28 18.31
N THR A 38 -2.94 3.74 18.52
CA THR A 38 -3.21 2.69 19.53
C THR A 38 -3.11 1.27 18.96
N GLY A 39 -2.84 1.13 17.66
CA GLY A 39 -2.81 -0.16 16.98
C GLY A 39 -4.17 -0.64 16.47
N ARG A 40 -5.21 0.19 16.54
CA ARG A 40 -6.55 -0.15 16.06
C ARG A 40 -6.67 0.05 14.55
N VAL A 41 -7.17 -0.95 13.85
CA VAL A 41 -7.49 -0.86 12.43
C VAL A 41 -8.73 0.02 12.23
N LEU A 42 -8.60 1.05 11.43
CA LEU A 42 -9.65 2.02 11.12
C LEU A 42 -10.33 1.74 9.78
N ILE A 43 -9.55 1.38 8.77
CA ILE A 43 -10.00 1.16 7.39
C ILE A 43 -9.21 -0.01 6.81
N GLU A 44 -9.89 -0.87 6.08
CA GLU A 44 -9.30 -1.87 5.20
C GLU A 44 -9.71 -1.57 3.76
N ALA A 45 -8.81 -1.76 2.81
CA ALA A 45 -9.08 -1.52 1.40
C ALA A 45 -8.39 -2.55 0.50
N GLU A 46 -9.07 -2.90 -0.59
CA GLU A 46 -8.58 -3.77 -1.65
C GLU A 46 -8.47 -3.00 -2.96
N ASN A 47 -7.70 -3.51 -3.91
CA ASN A 47 -7.72 -3.01 -5.28
C ASN A 47 -9.09 -3.28 -5.91
N THR A 48 -9.62 -2.31 -6.65
CA THR A 48 -10.93 -2.38 -7.34
C THR A 48 -10.84 -2.02 -8.81
N ALA A 49 -9.64 -1.95 -9.37
CA ALA A 49 -9.41 -1.41 -10.71
C ALA A 49 -10.16 -2.19 -11.80
N VAL A 50 -10.11 -3.52 -11.76
CA VAL A 50 -10.71 -4.37 -12.81
C VAL A 50 -12.23 -4.38 -12.69
N ALA A 51 -12.77 -4.73 -11.52
CA ALA A 51 -14.22 -4.83 -11.29
C ALA A 51 -14.90 -3.46 -11.38
N GLY A 52 -14.24 -2.41 -10.95
CA GLY A 52 -14.77 -1.05 -10.98
C GLY A 52 -14.59 -0.33 -12.33
N GLY A 53 -13.75 -0.87 -13.23
CA GLY A 53 -13.37 -0.17 -14.46
C GLY A 53 -12.67 1.15 -14.18
N ASP A 54 -11.99 1.25 -13.05
CA ASP A 54 -11.30 2.45 -12.57
C ASP A 54 -9.84 2.15 -12.30
N TRP A 55 -8.97 2.50 -13.23
CA TRP A 55 -7.53 2.24 -13.13
C TRP A 55 -6.84 3.02 -12.00
N LEU A 56 -7.50 3.98 -11.38
CA LEU A 56 -7.04 4.64 -10.16
C LEU A 56 -7.45 3.89 -8.87
N GLY A 57 -8.23 2.82 -9.00
CA GLY A 57 -8.75 2.01 -7.89
C GLY A 57 -7.70 1.14 -7.22
N HIS A 58 -6.52 1.69 -6.92
CA HIS A 58 -5.50 1.04 -6.11
C HIS A 58 -5.96 0.96 -4.65
N ALA A 59 -5.53 -0.08 -3.94
CA ALA A 59 -5.92 -0.29 -2.54
C ALA A 59 -5.59 0.92 -1.66
N GLU A 60 -4.38 1.48 -1.81
CA GLU A 60 -3.93 2.65 -1.06
C GLU A 60 -4.74 3.89 -1.43
N PHE A 61 -5.04 4.09 -2.72
CA PHE A 61 -5.82 5.23 -3.17
C PHE A 61 -7.27 5.17 -2.64
N ASN A 62 -7.90 4.00 -2.70
CA ASN A 62 -9.22 3.76 -2.11
C ASN A 62 -9.22 4.06 -0.60
N LEU A 63 -8.21 3.58 0.11
CA LEU A 63 -8.03 3.81 1.55
C LEU A 63 -7.89 5.30 1.85
N VAL A 64 -7.02 6.00 1.13
CA VAL A 64 -6.76 7.44 1.36
C VAL A 64 -8.02 8.27 1.13
N ARG A 65 -8.78 7.95 0.07
CA ARG A 65 -10.06 8.62 -0.20
C ARG A 65 -11.03 8.48 0.97
N ASP A 66 -11.20 7.26 1.48
CA ASP A 66 -12.04 6.97 2.65
C ASP A 66 -11.54 7.67 3.92
N ALA A 67 -10.23 7.63 4.14
CA ALA A 67 -9.59 8.26 5.29
C ALA A 67 -9.83 9.77 5.32
N CYS A 68 -9.64 10.46 4.18
CA CYS A 68 -9.87 11.90 4.05
C CYS A 68 -11.33 12.29 4.24
N ALA A 69 -12.26 11.40 3.92
CA ALA A 69 -13.69 11.63 4.15
C ALA A 69 -14.08 11.54 5.63
N LYS A 70 -13.30 10.83 6.45
CA LYS A 70 -13.62 10.50 7.85
C LYS A 70 -12.76 11.24 8.85
N PHE A 71 -11.51 11.59 8.51
CA PHE A 71 -10.51 12.10 9.45
C PHE A 71 -9.80 13.33 8.88
N GLY A 72 -9.45 14.26 9.76
CA GLY A 72 -8.63 15.40 9.39
C GLY A 72 -7.13 15.06 9.32
N PRO A 73 -6.33 15.91 8.65
CA PRO A 73 -4.91 15.67 8.42
C PRO A 73 -4.08 15.59 9.71
N GLU A 74 -4.48 16.30 10.76
CA GLU A 74 -3.81 16.24 12.06
C GLU A 74 -3.91 14.84 12.68
N PHE A 75 -5.10 14.24 12.67
CA PHE A 75 -5.31 12.88 13.15
C PHE A 75 -4.56 11.87 12.26
N LEU A 76 -4.64 12.02 10.94
CA LEU A 76 -3.98 11.14 9.99
C LEU A 76 -2.44 11.19 10.13
N GLY A 77 -1.88 12.29 10.61
CA GLY A 77 -0.47 12.42 10.95
C GLY A 77 0.03 11.43 12.00
N SER A 78 -0.85 10.95 12.87
CA SER A 78 -0.56 9.92 13.87
C SER A 78 -0.83 8.49 13.39
N CYS A 79 -1.42 8.32 12.22
CA CYS A 79 -1.79 7.02 11.66
C CYS A 79 -0.69 6.41 10.79
N THR A 80 -0.72 5.08 10.70
CA THR A 80 0.15 4.30 9.81
C THR A 80 -0.70 3.62 8.74
N LEU A 81 -0.29 3.76 7.48
CA LEU A 81 -0.81 3.00 6.36
C LEU A 81 0.08 1.78 6.15
N TYR A 82 -0.50 0.58 6.25
CA TYR A 82 0.13 -0.68 5.90
C TYR A 82 -0.34 -1.13 4.53
N THR A 83 0.58 -1.58 3.70
CA THR A 83 0.23 -2.02 2.34
C THR A 83 1.04 -3.24 1.92
N SER A 84 0.41 -4.13 1.15
CA SER A 84 1.01 -5.38 0.68
C SER A 84 2.19 -5.16 -0.27
N THR A 85 2.19 -4.04 -0.99
CA THR A 85 3.24 -3.65 -1.94
C THR A 85 3.56 -2.17 -1.78
N GLU A 86 4.82 -1.79 -1.99
CA GLU A 86 5.26 -0.40 -1.96
C GLU A 86 4.34 0.50 -2.79
N PRO A 87 3.84 1.63 -2.23
CA PRO A 87 2.95 2.53 -2.96
C PRO A 87 3.60 3.07 -4.23
N CYS A 88 2.87 3.04 -5.33
CA CYS A 88 3.28 3.71 -6.56
C CYS A 88 3.33 5.23 -6.38
N ALA A 89 3.85 5.96 -7.38
CA ALA A 89 3.97 7.42 -7.30
C ALA A 89 2.62 8.12 -7.10
N MET A 90 1.55 7.65 -7.74
CA MET A 90 0.19 8.19 -7.56
C MET A 90 -0.29 8.03 -6.13
N CYS A 91 -0.19 6.82 -5.57
CA CYS A 91 -0.62 6.53 -4.20
C CYS A 91 0.27 7.24 -3.17
N SER A 92 1.57 7.34 -3.42
CA SER A 92 2.49 8.10 -2.57
C SER A 92 2.10 9.58 -2.52
N GLY A 93 1.75 10.17 -3.65
CA GLY A 93 1.21 11.53 -3.70
C GLY A 93 -0.08 11.68 -2.89
N ALA A 94 -1.01 10.75 -3.03
CA ALA A 94 -2.25 10.74 -2.26
C ALA A 94 -1.99 10.64 -0.74
N ILE A 95 -1.09 9.74 -0.33
CA ILE A 95 -0.67 9.60 1.08
C ILE A 95 -0.08 10.91 1.60
N TYR A 96 0.79 11.54 0.83
CA TYR A 96 1.40 12.82 1.21
C TYR A 96 0.34 13.90 1.45
N TRP A 97 -0.58 14.09 0.50
CA TRP A 97 -1.61 15.12 0.59
C TRP A 97 -2.67 14.85 1.67
N SER A 98 -2.87 13.59 2.04
CA SER A 98 -3.82 13.23 3.11
C SER A 98 -3.35 13.62 4.51
N GLY A 99 -2.06 13.76 4.71
CA GLY A 99 -1.47 13.99 6.01
C GLY A 99 -1.02 12.72 6.75
N ILE A 100 -1.25 11.51 6.22
CA ILE A 100 -0.80 10.26 6.84
C ILE A 100 0.70 10.33 7.15
N GLY A 101 1.07 9.98 8.39
CA GLY A 101 2.43 10.21 8.89
C GLY A 101 3.41 9.07 8.67
N ARG A 102 2.93 7.85 8.45
CA ARG A 102 3.79 6.67 8.31
C ARG A 102 3.26 5.67 7.30
N VAL A 103 4.16 5.05 6.55
CA VAL A 103 3.87 3.96 5.60
C VAL A 103 4.76 2.77 5.92
N VAL A 104 4.16 1.59 5.97
CA VAL A 104 4.86 0.30 6.09
C VAL A 104 4.43 -0.59 4.95
N TYR A 105 5.38 -1.14 4.19
CA TYR A 105 5.06 -1.99 3.06
C TYR A 105 5.79 -3.33 3.10
N ALA A 106 5.18 -4.36 2.50
CA ALA A 106 5.77 -5.69 2.45
C ALA A 106 6.65 -5.85 1.21
N LEU A 107 6.09 -5.93 0.02
CA LEU A 107 6.83 -6.12 -1.23
C LEU A 107 7.34 -4.79 -1.78
N ASP A 108 8.62 -4.69 -2.06
CA ASP A 108 9.18 -3.49 -2.69
C ASP A 108 8.82 -3.41 -4.19
N ALA A 109 8.76 -2.20 -4.72
CA ALA A 109 8.39 -1.94 -6.10
C ALA A 109 9.32 -2.64 -7.11
N LYS A 110 10.61 -2.70 -6.82
CA LYS A 110 11.60 -3.36 -7.68
C LYS A 110 11.32 -4.86 -7.81
N THR A 111 11.02 -5.54 -6.71
CA THR A 111 10.66 -6.96 -6.70
C THR A 111 9.30 -7.16 -7.38
N MET A 112 8.33 -6.28 -7.13
CA MET A 112 7.02 -6.33 -7.79
C MET A 112 7.15 -6.29 -9.32
N MET A 113 8.04 -5.46 -9.84
CA MET A 113 8.29 -5.33 -11.28
C MET A 113 8.70 -6.65 -11.95
N THR A 114 9.29 -7.58 -11.19
CA THR A 114 9.69 -8.90 -11.73
C THR A 114 8.49 -9.79 -12.05
N PHE A 115 7.32 -9.53 -11.45
CA PHE A 115 6.09 -10.29 -11.69
C PHE A 115 5.30 -9.76 -12.88
N VAL A 116 5.45 -8.47 -13.18
CA VAL A 116 4.72 -7.82 -14.29
C VAL A 116 5.52 -7.99 -15.57
N ASN A 117 5.11 -8.93 -16.40
CA ASN A 117 5.65 -9.04 -17.76
C ASN A 117 5.11 -7.86 -18.58
N ASP A 118 5.86 -6.78 -18.66
CA ASP A 118 5.48 -5.64 -19.49
C ASP A 118 5.69 -5.99 -20.98
N VAL A 119 4.79 -6.78 -21.51
CA VAL A 119 4.78 -7.19 -22.93
C VAL A 119 4.36 -6.03 -23.81
N SER A 120 3.71 -5.00 -23.23
CA SER A 120 3.19 -3.86 -23.99
C SER A 120 4.21 -2.74 -24.20
N GLY A 121 5.33 -2.76 -23.45
CA GLY A 121 6.31 -1.68 -23.47
C GLY A 121 5.77 -0.35 -22.95
N SER A 122 4.60 -0.38 -22.25
CA SER A 122 3.98 0.82 -21.70
C SER A 122 4.73 1.37 -20.49
N GLY A 123 5.62 0.57 -19.92
CA GLY A 123 6.44 0.92 -18.77
C GLY A 123 5.63 1.14 -17.50
N THR A 124 6.15 0.64 -16.40
CA THR A 124 5.63 1.00 -15.08
C THR A 124 6.24 2.32 -14.62
N LEU A 125 5.48 3.09 -13.85
CA LEU A 125 5.96 4.33 -13.26
C LEU A 125 6.94 4.00 -12.12
N ALA A 126 8.22 3.87 -12.45
CA ALA A 126 9.28 3.42 -11.55
C ALA A 126 9.82 4.59 -10.70
N LEU A 127 9.00 5.09 -9.77
CA LEU A 127 9.38 6.12 -8.81
C LEU A 127 9.11 5.61 -7.40
N PRO A 128 10.17 5.26 -6.62
CA PRO A 128 10.01 4.77 -5.26
C PRO A 128 9.30 5.77 -4.35
N CYS A 129 8.49 5.27 -3.41
CA CYS A 129 7.71 6.13 -2.52
C CYS A 129 8.59 7.07 -1.68
N ARG A 130 9.78 6.63 -1.27
CA ARG A 130 10.74 7.46 -0.54
C ARG A 130 11.19 8.68 -1.32
N GLU A 131 11.35 8.56 -2.64
CA GLU A 131 11.73 9.70 -3.50
C GLU A 131 10.59 10.71 -3.63
N VAL A 132 9.35 10.26 -3.68
CA VAL A 132 8.17 11.13 -3.68
C VAL A 132 8.12 11.92 -2.38
N PHE A 133 8.20 11.24 -1.24
CA PHE A 133 8.14 11.89 0.08
C PHE A 133 9.32 12.81 0.35
N ALA A 134 10.52 12.49 -0.15
CA ALA A 134 11.71 13.34 0.00
C ALA A 134 11.57 14.71 -0.68
N ARG A 135 10.68 14.84 -1.65
CA ARG A 135 10.38 16.13 -2.33
C ARG A 135 9.34 16.97 -1.58
N GLY A 136 8.71 16.42 -0.54
CA GLY A 136 7.68 17.13 0.22
C GLY A 136 8.23 18.05 1.30
N GLY A 137 7.42 19.00 1.74
CA GLY A 137 7.73 19.91 2.84
C GLY A 137 7.51 19.31 4.23
N ARG A 138 6.93 18.14 4.33
CA ARG A 138 6.78 17.37 5.58
C ARG A 138 7.39 15.98 5.45
N SER A 139 7.76 15.39 6.56
CA SER A 139 8.27 14.01 6.60
C SER A 139 7.13 12.99 6.58
N VAL A 140 7.32 11.91 5.86
CA VAL A 140 6.54 10.67 5.97
C VAL A 140 7.53 9.57 6.35
N GLU A 141 7.32 8.91 7.48
CA GLU A 141 8.14 7.77 7.88
C GLU A 141 7.83 6.57 7.00
N VAL A 142 8.85 5.89 6.50
CA VAL A 142 8.70 4.72 5.64
C VAL A 142 9.50 3.56 6.19
N SER A 143 8.85 2.40 6.32
CA SER A 143 9.48 1.13 6.67
C SER A 143 9.13 0.06 5.65
N GLY A 144 10.11 -0.61 5.12
CA GLY A 144 9.98 -1.69 4.13
C GLY A 144 11.28 -1.90 3.35
N PRO A 145 11.41 -3.03 2.66
CA PRO A 145 10.43 -4.13 2.56
C PRO A 145 10.41 -5.05 3.79
N HIS A 146 9.31 -5.79 3.95
CA HIS A 146 9.11 -6.82 4.97
C HIS A 146 8.33 -8.01 4.38
N LEU A 147 8.49 -9.21 4.97
CA LEU A 147 7.70 -10.38 4.59
C LEU A 147 7.71 -10.67 3.07
N LEU A 148 8.85 -10.52 2.42
CA LEU A 148 8.98 -10.63 0.97
C LEU A 148 8.41 -11.94 0.41
N ALA A 149 8.65 -13.06 1.08
CA ALA A 149 8.17 -14.37 0.63
C ALA A 149 6.63 -14.44 0.63
N GLN A 150 6.01 -14.00 1.70
CA GLN A 150 4.55 -14.00 1.85
C GLN A 150 3.89 -13.02 0.86
N ALA A 151 4.44 -11.84 0.70
CA ALA A 151 3.95 -10.84 -0.23
C ALA A 151 4.12 -11.26 -1.69
N SER A 152 5.24 -11.91 -2.02
CA SER A 152 5.49 -12.44 -3.36
C SER A 152 4.52 -13.56 -3.75
N ALA A 153 4.20 -14.45 -2.81
CA ALA A 153 3.31 -15.59 -3.06
C ALA A 153 1.92 -15.16 -3.59
N VAL A 154 1.44 -13.99 -3.20
CA VAL A 154 0.14 -13.47 -3.65
C VAL A 154 0.19 -12.99 -5.11
N GLN A 155 1.38 -12.65 -5.62
CA GLN A 155 1.60 -12.16 -6.98
C GLN A 155 1.83 -13.28 -7.99
N GLU A 156 2.35 -14.42 -7.52
CA GLU A 156 2.73 -15.55 -8.39
C GLU A 156 1.56 -16.03 -9.25
N GLY A 157 1.80 -16.19 -10.56
CA GLY A 157 0.84 -16.71 -11.52
C GLY A 157 -0.37 -15.80 -11.79
N TYR A 158 -0.37 -14.58 -11.30
CA TYR A 158 -1.46 -13.63 -11.59
C TYR A 158 -1.24 -12.85 -12.89
N TRP A 159 0.00 -12.49 -13.16
CA TRP A 159 0.39 -11.60 -14.26
C TRP A 159 0.80 -12.33 -15.55
N ASP A 160 0.69 -13.68 -15.56
CA ASP A 160 1.05 -14.53 -16.68
C ASP A 160 0.09 -14.42 -17.86
#